data_daf671b0fc7fb260b1ff844d887012c9
#
_entry.id   daf671b0fc7fb260b1ff844d887012c9
#
_cell.length_a   1.000
_cell.length_b   1.000
_cell.length_c   1.000
_cell.angle_alpha   90.00
_cell.angle_beta   90.00
_cell.angle_gamma   90.00
#
_symmetry.space_group_name_H-M   'P 1'
#
loop_
_entity.id
_entity.type
_entity.pdbx_description
1 polymer ?
#
loop_
_entity_poly.entity_id
_entity_poly.type
_entity_poly.pdbx_seq_one_letter_code
_entity_poly.pdbx_strand_id
1 'polypeptide(L)'
;MAESTLRLSVPREGLSAGDVILRFPSLDDVDAMLPAFTDPELREAGNLPAFSREELVASLRELPSLAEAGRLLALAAVHAPADEVVGGGTLHHLDAERKIVEIGYFVLPHARGRGVATTIARMLAEHAFSLGIERVAAYVNVGNTASERVVARAGFTREGVVRSMPKPDGRRVDKTLYSLLPGE
;
A
#
# COMPACT_ATOMS: atom_id res chain seq x y z
N MET A 1 -21.58 -9.90 -23.04
CA MET A 1 -20.90 -10.34 -21.80
C MET A 1 -20.64 -9.09 -20.99
N ALA A 2 -21.21 -8.96 -19.80
CA ALA A 2 -20.94 -7.82 -18.94
C ALA A 2 -19.45 -7.89 -18.52
N GLU A 3 -18.68 -6.87 -18.87
CA GLU A 3 -17.35 -6.68 -18.31
C GLU A 3 -17.52 -6.55 -16.79
N SER A 4 -17.11 -7.58 -16.07
CA SER A 4 -16.99 -7.51 -14.61
C SER A 4 -15.86 -6.54 -14.32
N THR A 5 -16.19 -5.26 -14.18
CA THR A 5 -15.21 -4.23 -13.83
C THR A 5 -14.75 -4.53 -12.40
N LEU A 6 -13.56 -5.05 -12.27
CA LEU A 6 -12.91 -5.32 -10.98
C LEU A 6 -12.78 -3.97 -10.24
N ARG A 7 -13.43 -3.85 -9.08
CA ARG A 7 -13.40 -2.63 -8.27
C ARG A 7 -12.55 -2.86 -7.03
N LEU A 8 -11.77 -1.88 -6.67
CA LEU A 8 -10.98 -1.91 -5.43
C LEU A 8 -11.86 -1.40 -4.28
N SER A 9 -12.71 -2.26 -3.74
CA SER A 9 -13.57 -1.94 -2.59
C SER A 9 -12.99 -2.51 -1.31
N VAL A 10 -13.38 -1.95 -0.17
CA VAL A 10 -13.04 -2.46 1.16
C VAL A 10 -14.31 -2.45 2.02
N PRO A 11 -14.50 -3.42 2.95
CA PRO A 11 -15.62 -3.38 3.89
C PRO A 11 -15.66 -2.07 4.66
N ARG A 12 -16.86 -1.62 5.04
CA ARG A 12 -17.04 -0.35 5.75
C ARG A 12 -16.28 -0.28 7.08
N GLU A 13 -16.18 -1.42 7.76
CA GLU A 13 -15.41 -1.61 8.99
C GLU A 13 -13.89 -1.68 8.74
N GLY A 14 -13.47 -1.75 7.49
CA GLY A 14 -12.07 -1.97 7.11
C GLY A 14 -11.67 -3.44 7.12
N LEU A 15 -10.37 -3.68 6.98
CA LEU A 15 -9.74 -4.99 7.14
C LEU A 15 -9.05 -5.03 8.48
N SER A 16 -9.04 -6.16 9.18
CA SER A 16 -8.42 -6.28 10.50
C SER A 16 -7.53 -7.53 10.61
N ALA A 17 -6.37 -7.38 11.25
CA ALA A 17 -5.47 -8.48 11.59
C ALA A 17 -4.74 -8.15 12.91
N GLY A 18 -5.03 -8.90 13.98
CA GLY A 18 -4.58 -8.57 15.33
C GLY A 18 -5.04 -7.17 15.74
N ASP A 19 -4.09 -6.35 16.17
CA ASP A 19 -4.35 -4.97 16.59
C ASP A 19 -4.28 -3.94 15.46
N VAL A 20 -4.13 -4.36 14.19
CA VAL A 20 -4.05 -3.46 13.04
C VAL A 20 -5.34 -3.49 12.25
N ILE A 21 -5.89 -2.30 11.97
CA ILE A 21 -7.03 -2.09 11.07
C ILE A 21 -6.56 -1.27 9.86
N LEU A 22 -6.91 -1.73 8.65
CA LEU A 22 -6.79 -0.95 7.43
C LEU A 22 -8.17 -0.40 7.07
N ARG A 23 -8.33 0.92 7.11
CA ARG A 23 -9.58 1.61 6.76
C ARG A 23 -9.31 2.82 5.86
N PHE A 24 -10.33 3.34 5.20
CA PHE A 24 -10.18 4.63 4.54
C PHE A 24 -9.70 5.67 5.57
N PRO A 25 -8.70 6.48 5.21
CA PRO A 25 -8.28 7.58 6.07
C PRO A 25 -9.39 8.64 6.16
N SER A 26 -9.54 9.22 7.34
CA SER A 26 -10.40 10.38 7.60
C SER A 26 -9.58 11.67 7.56
N LEU A 27 -10.26 12.82 7.61
CA LEU A 27 -9.57 14.10 7.72
C LEU A 27 -8.88 14.28 9.08
N ASP A 28 -9.30 13.55 10.10
CA ASP A 28 -8.67 13.55 11.44
C ASP A 28 -7.31 12.85 11.43
N ASP A 29 -7.07 11.97 10.45
CA ASP A 29 -5.79 11.26 10.30
C ASP A 29 -4.70 12.13 9.63
N VAL A 30 -5.06 13.28 9.06
CA VAL A 30 -4.16 14.11 8.23
C VAL A 30 -2.87 14.45 8.96
N ASP A 31 -2.96 14.95 10.19
CA ASP A 31 -1.79 15.42 10.94
C ASP A 31 -0.86 14.26 11.34
N ALA A 32 -1.41 13.09 11.61
CA ALA A 32 -0.65 11.89 11.87
C ALA A 32 0.03 11.32 10.61
N MET A 33 -0.63 11.43 9.44
CA MET A 33 -0.11 10.93 8.16
C MET A 33 0.87 11.89 7.49
N LEU A 34 0.73 13.20 7.70
CA LEU A 34 1.47 14.25 7.00
C LEU A 34 2.99 14.04 7.00
N PRO A 35 3.64 13.60 8.10
CA PRO A 35 5.08 13.33 8.12
C PRO A 35 5.52 12.34 7.03
N ALA A 36 4.69 11.35 6.68
CA ALA A 36 5.02 10.37 5.63
C ALA A 36 5.16 11.03 4.23
N PHE A 37 4.52 12.19 4.01
CA PHE A 37 4.47 12.90 2.73
C PHE A 37 5.34 14.17 2.69
N THR A 38 5.83 14.63 3.84
CA THR A 38 6.68 15.82 3.95
C THR A 38 8.13 15.50 4.27
N ASP A 39 8.40 14.44 5.05
CA ASP A 39 9.75 14.03 5.41
C ASP A 39 10.43 13.30 4.23
N PRO A 40 11.58 13.80 3.73
CA PRO A 40 12.27 13.20 2.58
C PRO A 40 12.69 11.74 2.81
N GLU A 41 13.10 11.37 4.03
CA GLU A 41 13.55 9.99 4.32
C GLU A 41 12.35 9.02 4.32
N LEU A 42 11.21 9.44 4.88
CA LEU A 42 10.00 8.63 4.89
C LEU A 42 9.45 8.45 3.48
N ARG A 43 9.47 9.51 2.69
CA ARG A 43 9.05 9.48 1.28
C ARG A 43 9.94 8.57 0.45
N GLU A 44 11.26 8.68 0.63
CA GLU A 44 12.22 7.82 -0.08
C GLU A 44 12.01 6.35 0.27
N ALA A 45 11.87 6.03 1.56
CA ALA A 45 11.68 4.66 2.04
C ALA A 45 10.34 4.06 1.58
N GLY A 46 9.25 4.84 1.62
CA GLY A 46 7.90 4.42 1.24
C GLY A 46 7.58 4.59 -0.25
N ASN A 47 8.49 5.17 -1.04
CA ASN A 47 8.23 5.56 -2.44
C ASN A 47 6.98 6.45 -2.56
N LEU A 48 6.82 7.39 -1.62
CA LEU A 48 5.63 8.24 -1.51
C LEU A 48 5.81 9.57 -2.27
N PRO A 49 4.71 10.16 -2.79
CA PRO A 49 4.74 11.51 -3.36
C PRO A 49 5.03 12.56 -2.28
N ALA A 50 5.37 13.78 -2.70
CA ALA A 50 5.36 14.92 -1.82
C ALA A 50 3.95 15.50 -1.79
N PHE A 51 3.44 15.80 -0.60
CA PHE A 51 2.20 16.53 -0.42
C PHE A 51 2.37 17.60 0.64
N SER A 52 1.85 18.81 0.38
CA SER A 52 1.49 19.74 1.43
C SER A 52 0.28 19.21 2.23
N ARG A 53 -0.06 19.85 3.34
CA ARG A 53 -1.26 19.49 4.10
C ARG A 53 -2.53 19.61 3.27
N GLU A 54 -2.65 20.68 2.49
CA GLU A 54 -3.79 20.97 1.61
C GLU A 54 -3.91 19.92 0.50
N GLU A 55 -2.79 19.53 -0.11
CA GLU A 55 -2.76 18.49 -1.15
C GLU A 55 -3.12 17.12 -0.57
N LEU A 56 -2.65 16.81 0.64
CA LEU A 56 -3.04 15.56 1.32
C LEU A 56 -4.55 15.54 1.58
N VAL A 57 -5.11 16.62 2.13
CA VAL A 57 -6.57 16.74 2.34
C VAL A 57 -7.35 16.56 1.05
N ALA A 58 -6.91 17.19 -0.05
CA ALA A 58 -7.55 17.04 -1.35
C ALA A 58 -7.48 15.59 -1.83
N SER A 59 -6.30 14.97 -1.73
CA SER A 59 -6.09 13.57 -2.10
C SER A 59 -7.01 12.61 -1.32
N LEU A 60 -7.12 12.79 0.02
CA LEU A 60 -7.98 11.92 0.85
C LEU A 60 -9.45 11.97 0.43
N ARG A 61 -9.94 13.13 -0.01
CA ARG A 61 -11.33 13.28 -0.49
C ARG A 61 -11.61 12.54 -1.79
N GLU A 62 -10.60 12.31 -2.61
CA GLU A 62 -10.72 11.63 -3.90
C GLU A 62 -10.62 10.09 -3.77
N LEU A 63 -10.08 9.58 -2.67
CA LEU A 63 -9.82 8.14 -2.51
C LEU A 63 -11.03 7.23 -2.76
N PRO A 64 -12.25 7.53 -2.26
CA PRO A 64 -13.40 6.67 -2.53
C PRO A 64 -13.69 6.55 -4.03
N SER A 65 -13.67 7.65 -4.77
CA SER A 65 -13.90 7.67 -6.22
C SER A 65 -12.80 6.94 -7.00
N LEU A 66 -11.55 7.06 -6.55
CA LEU A 66 -10.41 6.37 -7.15
C LEU A 66 -10.51 4.85 -6.94
N ALA A 67 -10.97 4.42 -5.77
CA ALA A 67 -11.17 3.01 -5.45
C ALA A 67 -12.33 2.41 -6.27
N GLU A 68 -13.46 3.10 -6.38
CA GLU A 68 -14.59 2.70 -7.22
C GLU A 68 -14.20 2.59 -8.70
N ALA A 69 -13.32 3.48 -9.17
CA ALA A 69 -12.79 3.45 -10.53
C ALA A 69 -11.70 2.37 -10.74
N GLY A 70 -11.34 1.59 -9.71
CA GLY A 70 -10.27 0.58 -9.79
C GLY A 70 -8.85 1.16 -9.95
N ARG A 71 -8.66 2.45 -9.68
CA ARG A 71 -7.39 3.14 -9.92
C ARG A 71 -6.43 3.10 -8.73
N LEU A 72 -6.97 3.27 -7.54
CA LEU A 72 -6.20 3.32 -6.29
C LEU A 72 -7.12 3.02 -5.10
N LEU A 73 -6.77 2.02 -4.32
CA LEU A 73 -7.27 1.87 -2.95
C LEU A 73 -6.13 2.27 -2.01
N ALA A 74 -6.30 3.34 -1.24
CA ALA A 74 -5.34 3.75 -0.24
C ALA A 74 -6.00 3.78 1.13
N LEU A 75 -5.38 3.09 2.09
CA LEU A 75 -5.90 2.87 3.43
C LEU A 75 -4.91 3.35 4.49
N ALA A 76 -5.40 3.95 5.56
CA ALA A 76 -4.65 4.17 6.78
C ALA A 76 -4.55 2.85 7.56
N ALA A 77 -3.38 2.58 8.11
CA ALA A 77 -3.17 1.52 9.08
C ALA A 77 -3.27 2.12 10.49
N VAL A 78 -4.22 1.64 11.27
CA VAL A 78 -4.53 2.14 12.62
C VAL A 78 -4.28 1.03 13.63
N HIS A 79 -3.62 1.35 14.72
CA HIS A 79 -3.50 0.49 15.88
C HIS A 79 -4.76 0.61 16.74
N ALA A 80 -5.67 -0.37 16.64
CA ALA A 80 -7.01 -0.31 17.19
C ALA A 80 -7.10 0.03 18.70
N PRO A 81 -6.26 -0.55 19.60
CA PRO A 81 -6.34 -0.25 21.01
C PRO A 81 -6.07 1.21 21.39
N ALA A 82 -5.29 1.92 20.57
CA ALA A 82 -4.91 3.32 20.81
C ALA A 82 -5.58 4.30 19.85
N ASP A 83 -6.33 3.80 18.86
CA ASP A 83 -6.86 4.58 17.72
C ASP A 83 -5.78 5.47 17.06
N GLU A 84 -4.57 4.93 16.92
CA GLU A 84 -3.39 5.65 16.47
C GLU A 84 -3.02 5.22 15.05
N VAL A 85 -2.82 6.18 14.14
CA VAL A 85 -2.30 5.90 12.81
C VAL A 85 -0.84 5.46 12.92
N VAL A 86 -0.55 4.26 12.42
CA VAL A 86 0.77 3.63 12.47
C VAL A 86 1.43 3.50 11.09
N GLY A 87 0.68 3.80 10.01
CA GLY A 87 1.17 3.70 8.65
C GLY A 87 0.04 3.74 7.62
N GLY A 88 0.28 3.12 6.49
CA GLY A 88 -0.74 2.97 5.44
C GLY A 88 -0.35 1.94 4.40
N GLY A 89 -1.34 1.57 3.58
CA GLY A 89 -1.16 0.64 2.50
C GLY A 89 -2.03 0.93 1.29
N THR A 90 -1.60 0.49 0.12
CA THR A 90 -2.28 0.75 -1.15
C THR A 90 -2.38 -0.50 -2.00
N LEU A 91 -3.49 -0.60 -2.76
CA LEU A 91 -3.58 -1.38 -4.00
C LEU A 91 -3.65 -0.38 -5.16
N HIS A 92 -2.78 -0.52 -6.14
CA HIS A 92 -2.68 0.39 -7.29
C HIS A 92 -2.19 -0.34 -8.53
N HIS A 93 -2.18 0.33 -9.69
CA HIS A 93 -1.83 -0.26 -10.97
C HIS A 93 -2.59 -1.56 -11.29
N LEU A 94 -3.90 -1.55 -11.04
CA LEU A 94 -4.76 -2.69 -11.33
C LEU A 94 -4.81 -2.95 -12.84
N ASP A 95 -4.34 -4.13 -13.26
CA ASP A 95 -4.62 -4.73 -14.56
C ASP A 95 -5.79 -5.72 -14.38
N ALA A 96 -6.99 -5.24 -14.65
CA ALA A 96 -8.20 -6.04 -14.44
C ALA A 96 -8.32 -7.21 -15.42
N GLU A 97 -7.75 -7.09 -16.62
CA GLU A 97 -7.76 -8.16 -17.64
C GLU A 97 -6.84 -9.30 -17.21
N ARG A 98 -5.63 -8.97 -16.73
CA ARG A 98 -4.65 -9.96 -16.24
C ARG A 98 -4.84 -10.32 -14.77
N LYS A 99 -5.76 -9.63 -14.08
CA LYS A 99 -6.00 -9.79 -12.63
C LYS A 99 -4.74 -9.63 -11.78
N ILE A 100 -3.98 -8.58 -12.09
CA ILE A 100 -2.73 -8.23 -11.41
C ILE A 100 -2.92 -6.89 -10.72
N VAL A 101 -2.40 -6.76 -9.49
CA VAL A 101 -2.36 -5.49 -8.76
C VAL A 101 -1.02 -5.32 -8.06
N GLU A 102 -0.60 -4.07 -7.86
CA GLU A 102 0.58 -3.75 -7.06
C GLU A 102 0.17 -3.33 -5.64
N ILE A 103 0.96 -3.74 -4.65
CA ILE A 103 0.87 -3.21 -3.30
C ILE A 103 1.96 -2.18 -3.01
N GLY A 104 1.59 -1.16 -2.24
CA GLY A 104 2.50 -0.26 -1.55
C GLY A 104 2.18 -0.18 -0.07
N TYR A 105 3.18 0.15 0.76
CA TYR A 105 2.97 0.35 2.19
C TYR A 105 4.04 1.26 2.78
N PHE A 106 3.70 1.89 3.87
CA PHE A 106 4.66 2.61 4.74
C PHE A 106 4.29 2.42 6.21
N VAL A 107 5.27 2.60 7.09
CA VAL A 107 5.07 2.57 8.54
C VAL A 107 5.75 3.78 9.15
N LEU A 108 5.02 4.50 9.98
CA LEU A 108 5.52 5.66 10.71
C LEU A 108 6.62 5.25 11.70
N PRO A 109 7.61 6.13 11.98
CA PRO A 109 8.79 5.78 12.75
C PRO A 109 8.49 5.13 14.11
N HIS A 110 7.51 5.65 14.84
CA HIS A 110 7.12 5.18 16.18
C HIS A 110 6.55 3.74 16.18
N ALA A 111 6.06 3.25 15.04
CA ALA A 111 5.45 1.92 14.91
C ALA A 111 6.37 0.88 14.24
N ARG A 112 7.59 1.27 13.86
CA ARG A 112 8.55 0.36 13.22
C ARG A 112 9.03 -0.73 14.19
N GLY A 113 9.55 -1.83 13.61
CA GLY A 113 10.09 -2.95 14.38
C GLY A 113 9.05 -3.88 15.02
N ARG A 114 7.75 -3.58 14.88
CA ARG A 114 6.64 -4.33 15.50
C ARG A 114 5.88 -5.25 14.52
N GLY A 115 6.40 -5.46 13.30
CA GLY A 115 5.75 -6.32 12.30
C GLY A 115 4.61 -5.67 11.51
N VAL A 116 4.24 -4.41 11.81
CA VAL A 116 3.12 -3.68 11.20
C VAL A 116 3.17 -3.72 9.66
N ALA A 117 4.34 -3.45 9.05
CA ALA A 117 4.47 -3.48 7.59
C ALA A 117 4.17 -4.86 6.98
N THR A 118 4.61 -5.94 7.64
CA THR A 118 4.32 -7.31 7.20
C THR A 118 2.83 -7.63 7.31
N THR A 119 2.19 -7.18 8.39
CA THR A 119 0.74 -7.32 8.58
C THR A 119 -0.02 -6.57 7.49
N ILE A 120 0.34 -5.31 7.20
CA ILE A 120 -0.27 -4.52 6.11
C ILE A 120 -0.13 -5.24 4.77
N ALA A 121 1.08 -5.70 4.42
CA ALA A 121 1.33 -6.36 3.14
C ALA A 121 0.50 -7.65 2.96
N ARG A 122 0.37 -8.46 4.02
CA ARG A 122 -0.49 -9.66 4.01
C ARG A 122 -1.96 -9.31 3.87
N MET A 123 -2.47 -8.37 4.66
CA MET A 123 -3.87 -7.94 4.60
C MET A 123 -4.25 -7.44 3.21
N LEU A 124 -3.38 -6.64 2.58
CA LEU A 124 -3.61 -6.14 1.22
C LEU A 124 -3.62 -7.27 0.20
N ALA A 125 -2.70 -8.23 0.30
CA ALA A 125 -2.64 -9.38 -0.62
C ALA A 125 -3.86 -10.29 -0.46
N GLU A 126 -4.22 -10.67 0.76
CA GLU A 126 -5.40 -11.48 1.07
C GLU A 126 -6.69 -10.78 0.57
N HIS A 127 -6.79 -9.47 0.80
CA HIS A 127 -7.91 -8.68 0.32
C HIS A 127 -7.96 -8.65 -1.21
N ALA A 128 -6.84 -8.41 -1.89
CA ALA A 128 -6.77 -8.45 -3.35
C ALA A 128 -7.26 -9.80 -3.90
N PHE A 129 -6.83 -10.92 -3.28
CA PHE A 129 -7.30 -12.26 -3.68
C PHE A 129 -8.81 -12.43 -3.46
N SER A 130 -9.37 -11.89 -2.38
CA SER A 130 -10.82 -11.92 -2.15
C SER A 130 -11.63 -11.15 -3.20
N LEU A 131 -11.00 -10.17 -3.86
CA LEU A 131 -11.57 -9.43 -5.00
C LEU A 131 -11.39 -10.15 -6.35
N GLY A 132 -10.76 -11.33 -6.38
CA GLY A 132 -10.54 -12.12 -7.59
C GLY A 132 -9.23 -11.78 -8.33
N ILE A 133 -8.31 -11.05 -7.69
CA ILE A 133 -6.95 -10.87 -8.19
C ILE A 133 -6.22 -12.23 -8.14
N GLU A 134 -5.42 -12.50 -9.16
CA GLU A 134 -4.67 -13.76 -9.30
C GLU A 134 -3.16 -13.57 -9.09
N ARG A 135 -2.70 -12.31 -9.01
CA ARG A 135 -1.30 -11.99 -8.73
C ARG A 135 -1.17 -10.64 -8.04
N VAL A 136 -0.51 -10.62 -6.91
CA VAL A 136 -0.14 -9.39 -6.21
C VAL A 136 1.35 -9.15 -6.37
N ALA A 137 1.72 -7.98 -6.88
CA ALA A 137 3.11 -7.56 -7.09
C ALA A 137 3.55 -6.53 -6.05
N ALA A 138 4.83 -6.53 -5.71
CA ALA A 138 5.47 -5.50 -4.90
C ALA A 138 6.82 -5.12 -5.51
N TYR A 139 7.04 -3.81 -5.71
CA TYR A 139 8.30 -3.27 -6.24
C TYR A 139 9.07 -2.57 -5.14
N VAL A 140 10.20 -3.14 -4.75
CA VAL A 140 11.07 -2.63 -3.68
C VAL A 140 12.30 -1.98 -4.30
N ASN A 141 12.65 -0.75 -3.90
CA ASN A 141 13.89 -0.11 -4.36
C ASN A 141 15.08 -1.01 -4.02
N VAL A 142 15.95 -1.26 -4.99
CA VAL A 142 17.18 -2.05 -4.77
C VAL A 142 17.98 -1.46 -3.61
N GLY A 143 18.33 -2.29 -2.64
CA GLY A 143 19.04 -1.87 -1.43
C GLY A 143 18.15 -1.48 -0.25
N ASN A 144 16.83 -1.41 -0.42
CA ASN A 144 15.89 -1.26 0.70
C ASN A 144 15.68 -2.60 1.42
N THR A 145 16.70 -3.06 2.15
CA THR A 145 16.70 -4.36 2.83
C THR A 145 15.60 -4.49 3.89
N ALA A 146 15.11 -3.37 4.43
CA ALA A 146 13.99 -3.38 5.37
C ALA A 146 12.70 -3.81 4.65
N SER A 147 12.40 -3.21 3.51
CA SER A 147 11.22 -3.55 2.71
C SER A 147 11.33 -4.94 2.08
N GLU A 148 12.53 -5.36 1.62
CA GLU A 148 12.77 -6.73 1.12
C GLU A 148 12.45 -7.78 2.19
N ARG A 149 12.84 -7.54 3.46
CA ARG A 149 12.49 -8.44 4.58
C ARG A 149 10.99 -8.45 4.88
N VAL A 150 10.31 -7.33 4.70
CA VAL A 150 8.85 -7.25 4.90
C VAL A 150 8.13 -8.12 3.89
N VAL A 151 8.38 -7.94 2.59
CA VAL A 151 7.70 -8.71 1.55
C VAL A 151 8.02 -10.19 1.63
N ALA A 152 9.28 -10.57 1.90
CA ALA A 152 9.66 -11.96 2.11
C ALA A 152 8.92 -12.60 3.30
N ARG A 153 8.80 -11.89 4.44
CA ARG A 153 8.03 -12.35 5.60
C ARG A 153 6.52 -12.39 5.35
N ALA A 154 6.03 -11.56 4.44
CA ALA A 154 4.63 -11.58 4.01
C ALA A 154 4.31 -12.75 3.05
N GLY A 155 5.31 -13.52 2.62
CA GLY A 155 5.16 -14.68 1.75
C GLY A 155 5.52 -14.43 0.29
N PHE A 156 5.90 -13.21 -0.07
CA PHE A 156 6.21 -12.89 -1.47
C PHE A 156 7.51 -13.54 -1.94
N THR A 157 7.47 -14.10 -3.13
CA THR A 157 8.61 -14.69 -3.85
C THR A 157 9.34 -13.62 -4.66
N ARG A 158 10.68 -13.58 -4.56
CA ARG A 158 11.52 -12.69 -5.36
C ARG A 158 11.65 -13.20 -6.79
N GLU A 159 11.35 -12.35 -7.79
CA GLU A 159 11.43 -12.73 -9.20
C GLU A 159 12.66 -12.16 -9.93
N GLY A 160 13.10 -10.96 -9.59
CA GLY A 160 14.24 -10.37 -10.26
C GLY A 160 14.33 -8.85 -10.06
N VAL A 161 15.20 -8.21 -10.85
CA VAL A 161 15.37 -6.76 -10.85
C VAL A 161 14.78 -6.18 -12.13
N VAL A 162 13.89 -5.21 -11.98
CA VAL A 162 13.35 -4.40 -13.07
C VAL A 162 14.08 -3.07 -13.08
N ARG A 163 14.76 -2.80 -14.20
CA ARG A 163 15.60 -1.60 -14.33
C ARG A 163 14.78 -0.37 -14.69
N SER A 164 15.26 0.77 -14.20
CA SER A 164 14.77 2.09 -14.64
C SER A 164 13.27 2.29 -14.43
N MET A 165 12.76 1.91 -13.26
CA MET A 165 11.37 2.16 -12.84
C MET A 165 11.19 3.61 -12.37
N PRO A 166 10.04 4.25 -12.69
CA PRO A 166 9.79 5.62 -12.26
C PRO A 166 9.54 5.70 -10.74
N LYS A 167 9.91 6.84 -10.17
CA LYS A 167 9.53 7.27 -8.83
C LYS A 167 8.58 8.46 -8.89
N PRO A 168 7.82 8.74 -7.80
CA PRO A 168 6.92 9.90 -7.77
C PRO A 168 7.60 11.25 -8.02
N ASP A 169 8.89 11.37 -7.73
CA ASP A 169 9.71 12.58 -7.95
C ASP A 169 10.29 12.68 -9.38
N GLY A 170 9.91 11.77 -10.27
CA GLY A 170 10.38 11.72 -11.67
C GLY A 170 11.74 11.05 -11.87
N ARG A 171 12.50 10.75 -10.82
CA ARG A 171 13.73 9.96 -10.94
C ARG A 171 13.40 8.54 -11.38
N ARG A 172 14.41 7.86 -11.90
CA ARG A 172 14.31 6.45 -12.27
C ARG A 172 15.32 5.64 -11.46
N VAL A 173 14.84 4.50 -10.93
CA VAL A 173 15.65 3.61 -10.09
C VAL A 173 15.38 2.16 -10.46
N ASP A 174 16.33 1.29 -10.12
CA ASP A 174 16.11 -0.15 -10.23
C ASP A 174 15.30 -0.64 -9.02
N LYS A 175 14.34 -1.52 -9.28
CA LYS A 175 13.50 -2.12 -8.24
C LYS A 175 13.55 -3.64 -8.31
N THR A 176 13.58 -4.29 -7.17
CA THR A 176 13.37 -5.73 -7.08
C THR A 176 11.87 -6.01 -7.14
N LEU A 177 11.46 -6.88 -8.05
CA LEU A 177 10.10 -7.38 -8.18
C LEU A 177 9.91 -8.58 -7.28
N TYR A 178 8.86 -8.53 -6.49
CA TYR A 178 8.32 -9.64 -5.70
C TYR A 178 6.87 -9.89 -6.10
N SER A 179 6.40 -11.12 -5.94
CA SER A 179 5.00 -11.48 -6.17
C SER A 179 4.50 -12.49 -5.16
N LEU A 180 3.18 -12.52 -4.99
CA LEU A 180 2.45 -13.51 -4.23
C LEU A 180 1.27 -14.00 -5.07
N LEU A 181 1.02 -15.30 -5.07
CA LEU A 181 -0.09 -15.94 -5.77
C LEU A 181 -1.09 -16.53 -4.77
N PRO A 182 -2.37 -16.74 -5.16
CA PRO A 182 -3.35 -17.36 -4.29
C PRO A 182 -2.92 -18.76 -3.85
N GLY A 183 -2.92 -19.01 -2.53
CA GLY A 183 -2.59 -20.32 -1.96
C GLY A 183 -1.12 -20.56 -1.65
N GLU A 184 -0.27 -19.55 -1.83
CA GLU A 184 1.13 -19.56 -1.37
C GLU A 184 1.25 -19.18 0.10
#